data_6594a2e862a4353dbae80e3960fb39a9
#
_entry.id   6594a2e862a4353dbae80e3960fb39a9
#
_cell.length_a   1.000
_cell.length_b   1.000
_cell.length_c   1.000
_cell.angle_alpha   90.00
_cell.angle_beta   90.00
_cell.angle_gamma   90.00
#
_symmetry.space_group_name_H-M   'P 1'
#
loop_
_entity.id
_entity.type
_entity.pdbx_description
1 polymer ?
#
loop_
_entity_poly.entity_id
_entity_poly.type
_entity_poly.pdbx_seq_one_letter_code
_entity_poly.pdbx_strand_id
1 'polypeptide(L)'
;MRSGIWGELLSTAAKNRGCVGAIVDGAVRDITKMKAMGFTVFATARCIYDSLNRQRVVAVDEPVKIDDVIFRSGDLVLADQDGIVVVPQEIEEQAMHNAWQKVHDENITRDAIIDGMLATDAYRKYGVL
;
A
#
# COMPACT_ATOMS: atom_id res chain seq x y z
N MET A 1 19.64 8.37 -0.85
CA MET A 1 19.12 8.04 -2.19
C MET A 1 19.75 8.94 -3.24
N ARG A 2 20.13 8.38 -4.41
CA ARG A 2 20.95 9.11 -5.40
C ARG A 2 20.20 9.41 -6.71
N SER A 3 18.98 8.90 -6.91
CA SER A 3 18.15 9.14 -8.11
C SER A 3 16.68 8.83 -7.86
N GLY A 4 15.81 9.49 -8.64
CA GLY A 4 14.40 9.14 -8.77
C GLY A 4 14.24 7.98 -9.75
N ILE A 5 13.96 6.79 -9.22
CA ILE A 5 13.88 5.55 -10.01
C ILE A 5 12.55 5.37 -10.72
N TRP A 6 11.52 6.06 -10.26
CA TRP A 6 10.17 6.03 -10.81
C TRP A 6 9.65 7.42 -11.07
N GLY A 7 8.87 7.61 -12.11
CA GLY A 7 8.30 8.88 -12.48
C GLY A 7 7.15 8.73 -13.49
N GLU A 8 6.80 9.82 -14.12
CA GLU A 8 5.64 9.93 -15.03
C GLU A 8 5.67 8.90 -16.16
N LEU A 9 6.80 8.73 -16.84
CA LEU A 9 6.87 7.84 -18.01
C LEU A 9 6.66 6.38 -17.65
N LEU A 10 7.26 5.91 -16.52
CA LEU A 10 7.05 4.54 -16.05
C LEU A 10 5.62 4.34 -15.54
N SER A 11 5.04 5.34 -14.87
CA SER A 11 3.63 5.31 -14.45
C SER A 11 2.69 5.23 -15.64
N THR A 12 2.95 5.97 -16.73
CA THR A 12 2.19 5.90 -17.97
C THR A 12 2.28 4.51 -18.60
N ALA A 13 3.49 3.96 -18.67
CA ALA A 13 3.70 2.63 -19.23
C ALA A 13 3.00 1.53 -18.41
N ALA A 14 3.09 1.61 -17.08
CA ALA A 14 2.42 0.68 -16.17
C ALA A 14 0.88 0.79 -16.28
N LYS A 15 0.34 2.00 -16.28
CA LYS A 15 -1.10 2.25 -16.43
C LYS A 15 -1.64 1.67 -17.75
N ASN A 16 -0.89 1.82 -18.84
CA ASN A 16 -1.25 1.25 -20.16
C ASN A 16 -1.26 -0.30 -20.16
N ARG A 17 -0.63 -0.93 -19.18
CA ARG A 17 -0.63 -2.38 -18.98
C ARG A 17 -1.65 -2.83 -17.92
N GLY A 18 -2.51 -1.92 -17.44
CA GLY A 18 -3.56 -2.22 -16.46
C GLY A 18 -3.12 -2.10 -15.00
N CYS A 19 -1.91 -1.63 -14.72
CA CYS A 19 -1.50 -1.41 -13.33
C CYS A 19 -2.30 -0.26 -12.72
N VAL A 20 -2.71 -0.41 -11.47
CA VAL A 20 -3.46 0.58 -10.70
C VAL A 20 -2.57 1.47 -9.84
N GLY A 21 -1.33 1.06 -9.59
CA GLY A 21 -0.36 1.79 -8.79
C GLY A 21 1.01 1.13 -8.78
N ALA A 22 1.93 1.70 -8.01
CA ALA A 22 3.28 1.16 -7.81
C ALA A 22 3.75 1.34 -6.37
N ILE A 23 4.50 0.37 -5.87
CA ILE A 23 5.22 0.43 -4.60
C ILE A 23 6.72 0.47 -4.93
N VAL A 24 7.40 1.47 -4.41
CA VAL A 24 8.79 1.76 -4.78
C VAL A 24 9.64 1.91 -3.51
N ASP A 25 10.46 0.92 -3.22
CA ASP A 25 11.50 1.10 -2.20
C ASP A 25 12.61 2.00 -2.74
N GLY A 26 12.29 3.28 -2.82
CA GLY A 26 13.20 4.24 -3.44
C GLY A 26 12.59 5.63 -3.59
N ALA A 27 13.34 6.52 -4.25
CA ALA A 27 12.87 7.86 -4.53
C ALA A 27 12.12 7.92 -5.87
N VAL A 28 11.13 8.81 -5.93
CA VAL A 28 10.33 9.10 -7.12
C VAL A 28 10.47 10.55 -7.56
N ARG A 29 10.11 10.83 -8.81
CA ARG A 29 10.04 12.18 -9.41
C ARG A 29 8.70 12.38 -10.11
N ASP A 30 8.49 13.54 -10.70
CA ASP A 30 7.29 13.90 -11.50
C ASP A 30 5.96 13.75 -10.75
N ILE A 31 5.95 13.97 -9.43
CA ILE A 31 4.83 13.69 -8.52
C ILE A 31 3.54 14.40 -8.97
N THR A 32 3.65 15.67 -9.42
CA THR A 32 2.51 16.44 -9.89
C THR A 32 1.84 15.77 -11.10
N LYS A 33 2.64 15.24 -12.03
CA LYS A 33 2.12 14.54 -13.20
C LYS A 33 1.49 13.21 -12.84
N MET A 34 2.12 12.41 -11.98
CA MET A 34 1.55 11.15 -11.48
C MET A 34 0.22 11.37 -10.77
N LYS A 35 0.11 12.41 -9.93
CA LYS A 35 -1.17 12.80 -9.31
C LYS A 35 -2.23 13.19 -10.34
N ALA A 36 -1.86 14.00 -11.33
CA ALA A 36 -2.79 14.45 -12.37
C ALA A 36 -3.34 13.30 -13.22
N MET A 37 -2.55 12.23 -13.42
CA MET A 37 -3.00 11.04 -14.16
C MET A 37 -3.76 10.01 -13.28
N GLY A 38 -3.91 10.27 -11.98
CA GLY A 38 -4.57 9.36 -11.04
C GLY A 38 -3.85 8.02 -10.88
N PHE A 39 -2.52 8.00 -10.94
CA PHE A 39 -1.72 6.81 -10.72
C PHE A 39 -1.07 6.88 -9.34
N THR A 40 -1.48 6.00 -8.44
CA THR A 40 -1.01 5.99 -7.05
C THR A 40 0.39 5.39 -6.97
N VAL A 41 1.31 6.09 -6.28
CA VAL A 41 2.66 5.58 -6.04
C VAL A 41 3.03 5.76 -4.57
N PHE A 42 3.38 4.65 -3.92
CA PHE A 42 3.97 4.64 -2.58
C PHE A 42 5.48 4.59 -2.72
N ALA A 43 6.20 5.50 -2.06
CA ALA A 43 7.64 5.61 -2.20
C ALA A 43 8.28 6.17 -0.93
N THR A 44 9.53 5.83 -0.67
CA THR A 44 10.24 6.23 0.55
C THR A 44 10.76 7.66 0.48
N ALA A 45 10.97 8.24 -0.72
CA ALA A 45 11.53 9.58 -0.87
C ALA A 45 11.21 10.24 -2.21
N ARG A 46 11.70 11.47 -2.36
CA ARG A 46 11.64 12.27 -3.59
C ARG A 46 13.06 12.62 -4.04
N CYS A 47 13.34 12.50 -5.34
CA CYS A 47 14.64 12.89 -5.90
C CYS A 47 14.49 13.27 -7.37
N ILE A 48 14.96 14.46 -7.73
CA ILE A 48 14.86 14.98 -9.10
C ILE A 48 15.90 14.39 -10.05
N TYR A 49 16.97 13.79 -9.53
CA TYR A 49 18.04 13.26 -10.38
C TYR A 49 17.58 12.05 -11.19
N ASP A 50 17.99 12.02 -12.43
CA ASP A 50 17.77 10.90 -13.34
C ASP A 50 18.46 9.61 -12.87
N SER A 51 17.92 8.47 -13.28
CA SER A 51 18.49 7.15 -12.99
C SER A 51 19.56 6.70 -14.00
N LEU A 52 19.72 7.42 -15.11
CA LEU A 52 20.70 7.07 -16.14
C LEU A 52 22.11 6.96 -15.56
N ASN A 53 22.79 5.86 -15.84
CA ASN A 53 24.12 5.51 -15.33
C ASN A 53 24.24 5.40 -13.79
N ARG A 54 23.11 5.38 -13.07
CA ARG A 54 23.08 5.25 -11.60
C ARG A 54 22.44 3.96 -11.14
N GLN A 55 21.54 3.42 -11.95
CA GLN A 55 20.78 2.20 -11.64
C GLN A 55 20.58 1.35 -12.88
N ARG A 56 20.34 0.07 -12.67
CA ARG A 56 19.96 -0.89 -13.71
C ARG A 56 18.97 -1.89 -13.14
N VAL A 57 18.10 -2.42 -13.99
CA VAL A 57 17.27 -3.59 -13.66
C VAL A 57 18.17 -4.80 -13.54
N VAL A 58 18.06 -5.55 -12.46
CA VAL A 58 18.86 -6.76 -12.19
C VAL A 58 18.01 -8.03 -12.19
N ALA A 59 16.71 -7.92 -11.92
CA ALA A 59 15.74 -9.02 -11.96
C ALA A 59 14.36 -8.49 -12.33
N VAL A 60 13.50 -9.36 -12.85
CA VAL A 60 12.11 -9.10 -13.22
C VAL A 60 11.28 -10.31 -12.77
N ASP A 61 10.07 -10.06 -12.24
CA ASP A 61 9.13 -11.09 -11.75
C ASP A 61 9.68 -11.97 -10.61
N GLU A 62 10.66 -11.44 -9.88
CA GLU A 62 11.21 -12.09 -8.69
C GLU A 62 10.58 -11.49 -7.43
N PRO A 63 10.51 -12.26 -6.31
CA PRO A 63 10.08 -11.71 -5.02
C PRO A 63 10.92 -10.51 -4.60
N VAL A 64 10.25 -9.45 -4.15
CA VAL A 64 10.93 -8.23 -3.68
C VAL A 64 10.80 -8.13 -2.18
N LYS A 65 11.92 -7.96 -1.49
CA LYS A 65 11.93 -7.68 -0.06
C LYS A 65 12.07 -6.18 0.17
N ILE A 66 11.11 -5.58 0.89
CA ILE A 66 11.13 -4.19 1.34
C ILE A 66 11.07 -4.24 2.87
N ASP A 67 12.10 -3.74 3.53
CA ASP A 67 12.35 -3.96 4.96
C ASP A 67 12.26 -5.46 5.32
N ASP A 68 11.31 -5.85 6.16
CA ASP A 68 11.10 -7.24 6.55
C ASP A 68 9.93 -7.93 5.83
N VAL A 69 9.28 -7.24 4.88
CA VAL A 69 8.14 -7.74 4.13
C VAL A 69 8.56 -8.22 2.75
N ILE A 70 8.10 -9.41 2.37
CA ILE A 70 8.34 -9.98 1.04
C ILE A 70 7.06 -9.83 0.21
N PHE A 71 7.19 -9.22 -0.96
CA PHE A 71 6.14 -9.10 -1.97
C PHE A 71 6.37 -10.17 -3.04
N ARG A 72 5.36 -10.98 -3.32
CA ARG A 72 5.38 -12.00 -4.38
C ARG A 72 4.30 -11.72 -5.40
N SER A 73 4.51 -12.15 -6.62
CA SER A 73 3.44 -12.15 -7.62
C SER A 73 2.25 -12.98 -7.14
N GLY A 74 1.05 -12.40 -7.19
CA GLY A 74 -0.18 -13.04 -6.71
C GLY A 74 -0.59 -12.68 -5.28
N ASP A 75 0.30 -12.07 -4.48
CA ASP A 75 -0.08 -11.57 -3.15
C ASP A 75 -1.06 -10.40 -3.27
N LEU A 76 -2.06 -10.37 -2.37
CA LEU A 76 -2.96 -9.23 -2.25
C LEU A 76 -2.27 -8.11 -1.49
N VAL A 77 -2.31 -6.89 -2.04
CA VAL A 77 -1.74 -5.71 -1.40
C VAL A 77 -2.82 -4.67 -1.14
N LEU A 78 -2.94 -4.24 0.10
CA LEU A 78 -3.75 -3.09 0.51
C LEU A 78 -2.80 -1.96 0.89
N ALA A 79 -3.05 -0.78 0.34
CA ALA A 79 -2.19 0.36 0.58
C ALA A 79 -3.00 1.66 0.63
N ASP A 80 -2.81 2.44 1.68
CA ASP A 80 -3.44 3.74 1.89
C ASP A 80 -2.44 4.74 2.51
N GLN A 81 -2.96 5.81 3.13
CA GLN A 81 -2.11 6.84 3.75
C GLN A 81 -1.43 6.36 5.04
N ASP A 82 -1.97 5.33 5.70
CA ASP A 82 -1.45 4.80 6.96
C ASP A 82 -0.33 3.78 6.71
N GLY A 83 -0.33 3.11 5.54
CA GLY A 83 0.73 2.18 5.20
C GLY A 83 0.35 1.15 4.13
N ILE A 84 1.13 0.07 4.11
CA ILE A 84 0.99 -1.01 3.13
C ILE A 84 0.96 -2.34 3.88
N VAL A 85 -0.04 -3.15 3.58
CA VAL A 85 -0.18 -4.51 4.07
C VAL A 85 -0.11 -5.48 2.90
N VAL A 86 0.67 -6.54 3.06
CA VAL A 86 0.76 -7.65 2.10
C VAL A 86 0.10 -8.88 2.71
N VAL A 87 -0.84 -9.46 1.99
CA VAL A 87 -1.50 -10.71 2.36
C VAL A 87 -1.02 -11.78 1.40
N PRO A 88 -0.21 -12.75 1.88
CA PRO A 88 0.22 -13.87 1.06
C PRO A 88 -0.96 -14.64 0.48
N GLN A 89 -0.85 -15.08 -0.76
CA GLN A 89 -1.91 -15.76 -1.49
C GLN A 89 -2.45 -16.98 -0.73
N GLU A 90 -1.57 -17.68 0.00
CA GLU A 90 -1.93 -18.90 0.73
C GLU A 90 -2.90 -18.68 1.89
N ILE A 91 -2.98 -17.45 2.43
CA ILE A 91 -3.85 -17.10 3.55
C ILE A 91 -4.89 -16.04 3.20
N GLU A 92 -5.02 -15.67 1.93
CA GLU A 92 -5.85 -14.55 1.47
C GLU A 92 -7.31 -14.69 1.94
N GLU A 93 -7.93 -15.84 1.68
CA GLU A 93 -9.33 -16.09 2.04
C GLU A 93 -9.56 -15.95 3.56
N GLN A 94 -8.70 -16.55 4.36
CA GLN A 94 -8.80 -16.48 5.81
C GLN A 94 -8.56 -15.06 6.34
N ALA A 95 -7.56 -14.36 5.79
CA ALA A 95 -7.26 -12.99 6.18
C ALA A 95 -8.41 -12.04 5.84
N MET A 96 -8.98 -12.18 4.65
CA MET A 96 -10.13 -11.37 4.21
C MET A 96 -11.38 -11.63 5.05
N HIS A 97 -11.65 -12.90 5.39
CA HIS A 97 -12.75 -13.25 6.28
C HIS A 97 -12.59 -12.62 7.67
N ASN A 98 -11.41 -12.74 8.26
CA ASN A 98 -11.12 -12.17 9.58
C ASN A 98 -11.20 -10.64 9.57
N ALA A 99 -10.68 -9.99 8.53
CA ALA A 99 -10.74 -8.54 8.37
C ALA A 99 -12.19 -8.06 8.23
N TRP A 100 -12.99 -8.76 7.43
CA TRP A 100 -14.41 -8.45 7.27
C TRP A 100 -15.16 -8.54 8.61
N GLN A 101 -14.96 -9.62 9.37
CA GLN A 101 -15.57 -9.78 10.68
C GLN A 101 -15.17 -8.65 11.63
N LYS A 102 -13.87 -8.35 11.70
CA LYS A 102 -13.35 -7.27 12.56
C LYS A 102 -13.97 -5.92 12.23
N VAL A 103 -14.08 -5.55 10.94
CA VAL A 103 -14.70 -4.29 10.51
C VAL A 103 -16.16 -4.20 10.95
N HIS A 104 -16.91 -5.32 10.89
CA HIS A 104 -18.30 -5.36 11.34
C HIS A 104 -18.41 -5.14 12.85
N ASP A 105 -17.56 -5.81 13.63
CA ASP A 105 -17.53 -5.67 15.09
C ASP A 105 -17.12 -4.25 15.49
N GLU A 106 -16.15 -3.66 14.80
CA GLU A 106 -15.74 -2.27 15.00
C GLU A 106 -16.85 -1.27 14.64
N ASN A 107 -17.66 -1.53 13.61
CA ASN A 107 -18.79 -0.65 13.26
C ASN A 107 -19.82 -0.58 14.39
N ILE A 108 -20.16 -1.72 15.00
CA ILE A 108 -21.08 -1.77 16.14
C ILE A 108 -20.53 -0.97 17.33
N THR A 109 -19.24 -1.12 17.61
CA THR A 109 -18.55 -0.38 18.67
C THR A 109 -18.53 1.12 18.40
N ARG A 110 -18.23 1.50 17.15
CA ARG A 110 -18.19 2.90 16.68
C ARG A 110 -19.56 3.57 16.83
N ASP A 111 -20.61 2.91 16.40
CA ASP A 111 -21.97 3.45 16.49
C ASP A 111 -22.37 3.69 17.96
N ALA A 112 -22.05 2.75 18.86
CA ALA A 112 -22.29 2.91 20.28
C ALA A 112 -21.50 4.10 20.90
N ILE A 113 -20.28 4.32 20.46
CA ILE A 113 -19.44 5.46 20.90
C ILE A 113 -20.00 6.77 20.33
N ILE A 114 -20.46 6.80 19.09
CA ILE A 114 -21.14 7.96 18.48
C ILE A 114 -22.39 8.32 19.28
N ASP A 115 -23.15 7.34 19.75
CA ASP A 115 -24.33 7.50 20.59
C ASP A 115 -24.02 7.90 22.06
N GLY A 116 -22.76 8.15 22.40
CA GLY A 116 -22.30 8.67 23.67
C GLY A 116 -21.81 7.65 24.69
N MET A 117 -21.65 6.38 24.28
CA MET A 117 -21.00 5.37 25.13
C MET A 117 -19.51 5.70 25.33
N LEU A 118 -19.01 5.55 26.55
CA LEU A 118 -17.57 5.70 26.79
C LEU A 118 -16.79 4.59 26.09
N ALA A 119 -15.64 4.91 25.50
CA ALA A 119 -14.80 3.94 24.80
C ALA A 119 -14.41 2.75 25.68
N THR A 120 -14.14 2.98 26.96
CA THR A 120 -13.87 1.92 27.94
C THR A 120 -15.04 0.96 28.17
N ASP A 121 -16.27 1.47 28.13
CA ASP A 121 -17.47 0.65 28.31
C ASP A 121 -17.83 -0.08 27.00
N ALA A 122 -17.62 0.56 25.86
CA ALA A 122 -17.74 -0.05 24.55
C ALA A 122 -16.76 -1.24 24.42
N TYR A 123 -15.51 -1.04 24.79
CA TYR A 123 -14.52 -2.13 24.78
C TYR A 123 -14.89 -3.30 25.70
N ARG A 124 -15.36 -3.00 26.93
CA ARG A 124 -15.84 -4.05 27.87
C ARG A 124 -17.02 -4.84 27.32
N LYS A 125 -17.90 -4.18 26.56
CA LYS A 125 -19.12 -4.78 26.04
C LYS A 125 -18.90 -5.56 24.75
N TYR A 126 -18.11 -5.00 23.82
CA TYR A 126 -17.97 -5.50 22.46
C TYR A 126 -16.61 -6.17 22.17
N GLY A 127 -15.60 -5.92 23.00
CA GLY A 127 -14.28 -6.56 22.90
C GLY A 127 -13.38 -5.99 21.81
N VAL A 128 -13.82 -4.95 21.08
CA VAL A 128 -13.07 -4.29 20.01
C VAL A 128 -13.09 -2.77 20.19
N LEU A 129 -11.98 -2.13 19.83
CA LEU A 129 -11.81 -0.69 19.64
C LEU A 129 -11.01 -0.44 18.40
#